data_115d02bdc08926fce242b704452b6bcd
#
_entry.id   115d02bdc08926fce242b704452b6bcd
#
_cell.length_a   1.000
_cell.length_b   1.000
_cell.length_c   1.000
_cell.angle_alpha   90.00
_cell.angle_beta   90.00
_cell.angle_gamma   90.00
#
_symmetry.space_group_name_H-M   'P 1'
#
loop_
_entity.id
_entity.type
_entity.pdbx_description
1 polymer ?
#
loop_
_entity_poly.entity_id
_entity_poly.type
_entity_poly.pdbx_seq_one_letter_code
_entity_poly.pdbx_strand_id
1 'polypeptide(L)'
;VHRRQRQMCIRDSYVPNAHAEKIWNSLIDNGAEPCGLAARNTLRIEMGYCLYGNDIDDSTSPIAAGLRWCTEFSKDFVSKDIIEQQKAVGTNNKRVGFVLNERGIPRQGYSLKDVAGNDIGIVTSGTQSPSLEKGIGMGYVGREHAIVGNNINVIIRNKSILATITSLPFYHAS
;
A
#
# COMPACT_ATOMS: atom_id res chain seq x y z
N VAL A 1 -5.73 22.84 -1.52
CA VAL A 1 -6.56 21.67 -1.12
C VAL A 1 -6.18 21.28 0.29
N HIS A 2 -7.12 21.39 1.22
CA HIS A 2 -6.86 21.10 2.62
C HIS A 2 -6.36 19.66 2.80
N ARG A 3 -5.29 19.46 3.60
CA ARG A 3 -4.71 18.14 3.94
C ARG A 3 -5.77 17.12 4.41
N ARG A 4 -6.83 17.60 5.06
CA ARG A 4 -7.95 16.78 5.55
C ARG A 4 -8.76 16.10 4.45
N GLN A 5 -8.80 16.64 3.25
CA GLN A 5 -9.55 16.04 2.11
C GLN A 5 -8.81 14.85 1.46
N ARG A 6 -7.54 14.62 1.83
CA ARG A 6 -6.73 13.51 1.30
C ARG A 6 -6.83 12.23 2.12
N GLN A 7 -7.47 12.25 3.29
CA GLN A 7 -7.66 11.06 4.12
C GLN A 7 -8.87 10.28 3.63
N MET A 8 -8.69 9.03 3.22
CA MET A 8 -9.76 8.21 2.65
C MET A 8 -10.95 7.98 3.58
N CYS A 9 -10.71 7.92 4.89
CA CYS A 9 -11.73 7.63 5.91
C CYS A 9 -12.24 8.87 6.66
N ILE A 10 -11.91 10.09 6.23
CA ILE A 10 -12.28 11.31 6.96
C ILE A 10 -13.80 11.56 6.97
N ARG A 11 -14.54 10.90 6.09
CA ARG A 11 -15.99 11.05 5.94
C ARG A 11 -16.74 9.76 6.23
N ASP A 12 -16.09 8.81 6.88
CA ASP A 12 -16.78 7.60 7.33
C ASP A 12 -17.87 7.97 8.32
N SER A 13 -19.03 7.34 8.18
CA SER A 13 -20.15 7.50 9.08
C SER A 13 -20.50 6.17 9.71
N TYR A 14 -20.50 6.13 11.02
CA TYR A 14 -20.92 4.97 11.80
C TYR A 14 -22.37 5.14 12.21
N VAL A 15 -23.22 4.23 11.78
CA VAL A 15 -24.66 4.33 12.03
C VAL A 15 -25.19 3.00 12.60
N PRO A 16 -26.23 3.02 13.45
CA PRO A 16 -26.90 1.80 13.87
C PRO A 16 -27.43 1.02 12.65
N ASN A 17 -27.33 -0.30 12.66
CA ASN A 17 -27.75 -1.15 11.55
C ASN A 17 -29.19 -0.90 11.10
N ALA A 18 -30.11 -0.62 12.05
CA ALA A 18 -31.51 -0.31 11.77
C ALA A 18 -31.72 0.94 10.90
N HIS A 19 -30.71 1.83 10.81
CA HIS A 19 -30.80 3.05 10.04
C HIS A 19 -29.93 3.01 8.76
N ALA A 20 -29.14 1.96 8.56
CA ALA A 20 -28.17 1.88 7.47
C ALA A 20 -28.85 1.99 6.08
N GLU A 21 -29.92 1.25 5.85
CA GLU A 21 -30.67 1.26 4.59
C GLU A 21 -31.28 2.64 4.30
N LYS A 22 -31.92 3.24 5.31
CA LYS A 22 -32.52 4.59 5.17
C LYS A 22 -31.48 5.63 4.80
N ILE A 23 -30.32 5.61 5.48
CA ILE A 23 -29.24 6.57 5.21
C ILE A 23 -28.62 6.33 3.83
N TRP A 24 -28.39 5.06 3.47
CA TRP A 24 -27.90 4.69 2.16
C TRP A 24 -28.81 5.23 1.04
N ASN A 25 -30.11 4.92 1.12
CA ASN A 25 -31.07 5.39 0.12
C ASN A 25 -31.12 6.91 0.05
N SER A 26 -31.11 7.59 1.22
CA SER A 26 -31.09 9.05 1.25
C SER A 26 -29.85 9.64 0.57
N LEU A 27 -28.67 9.01 0.69
CA LEU A 27 -27.46 9.45 -0.02
C LEU A 27 -27.61 9.28 -1.53
N ILE A 28 -28.13 8.14 -1.99
CA ILE A 28 -28.38 7.89 -3.41
C ILE A 28 -29.41 8.90 -3.98
N ASP A 29 -30.50 9.12 -3.29
CA ASP A 29 -31.55 10.07 -3.67
C ASP A 29 -31.04 11.52 -3.78
N ASN A 30 -29.98 11.84 -3.03
CA ASN A 30 -29.29 13.14 -3.09
C ASN A 30 -28.10 13.15 -4.06
N GLY A 31 -27.99 12.17 -4.95
CA GLY A 31 -27.02 12.14 -6.04
C GLY A 31 -25.65 11.56 -5.70
N ALA A 32 -25.53 10.81 -4.59
CA ALA A 32 -24.28 10.08 -4.31
C ALA A 32 -24.16 8.86 -5.23
N GLU A 33 -23.03 8.73 -5.90
CA GLU A 33 -22.70 7.57 -6.71
C GLU A 33 -22.16 6.41 -5.83
N PRO A 34 -22.76 5.21 -5.88
CA PRO A 34 -22.32 4.07 -5.12
C PRO A 34 -20.98 3.53 -5.66
N CYS A 35 -19.91 3.67 -4.89
CA CYS A 35 -18.59 3.15 -5.22
C CYS A 35 -18.30 1.88 -4.43
N GLY A 36 -17.86 0.83 -5.12
CA GLY A 36 -17.52 -0.44 -4.47
C GLY A 36 -16.23 -0.37 -3.64
N LEU A 37 -16.05 -1.36 -2.75
CA LEU A 37 -14.85 -1.48 -1.92
C LEU A 37 -13.56 -1.60 -2.76
N ALA A 38 -13.65 -2.18 -3.97
CA ALA A 38 -12.54 -2.25 -4.91
C ALA A 38 -12.05 -0.87 -5.35
N ALA A 39 -12.95 0.11 -5.54
CA ALA A 39 -12.57 1.49 -5.86
C ALA A 39 -11.73 2.09 -4.72
N ARG A 40 -12.18 1.94 -3.47
CA ARG A 40 -11.43 2.39 -2.28
C ARG A 40 -10.04 1.73 -2.22
N ASN A 41 -9.98 0.41 -2.47
CA ASN A 41 -8.71 -0.32 -2.45
C ASN A 41 -7.76 0.17 -3.55
N THR A 42 -8.27 0.44 -4.74
CA THR A 42 -7.47 0.98 -5.85
C THR A 42 -6.92 2.36 -5.51
N LEU A 43 -7.78 3.28 -5.05
CA LEU A 43 -7.38 4.63 -4.69
C LEU A 43 -6.30 4.67 -3.60
N ARG A 44 -6.43 3.83 -2.54
CA ARG A 44 -5.43 3.79 -1.48
C ARG A 44 -4.08 3.23 -1.98
N ILE A 45 -4.10 2.26 -2.91
CA ILE A 45 -2.87 1.71 -3.48
C ILE A 45 -2.20 2.77 -4.37
N GLU A 46 -2.93 3.47 -5.22
CA GLU A 46 -2.39 4.56 -6.05
C GLU A 46 -1.69 5.63 -5.20
N MET A 47 -2.21 5.90 -3.99
CA MET A 47 -1.61 6.82 -3.04
C MET A 47 -0.53 6.19 -2.15
N GLY A 48 -0.24 4.89 -2.31
CA GLY A 48 0.73 4.18 -1.49
C GLY A 48 0.34 4.01 -0.02
N TYR A 49 -0.95 4.10 0.31
CA TYR A 49 -1.43 3.97 1.68
C TYR A 49 -1.53 2.50 2.10
N CYS A 50 -1.03 2.23 3.30
CA CYS A 50 -1.11 0.91 3.92
C CYS A 50 -2.54 0.54 4.29
N LEU A 51 -2.85 -0.74 4.14
CA LEU A 51 -4.04 -1.35 4.71
C LEU A 51 -3.61 -2.28 5.84
N TYR A 52 -4.18 -2.09 7.04
CA TYR A 52 -3.94 -2.99 8.17
C TYR A 52 -4.46 -4.41 7.84
N GLY A 53 -3.69 -5.40 8.22
CA GLY A 53 -3.94 -6.81 7.87
C GLY A 53 -3.39 -7.24 6.50
N ASN A 54 -2.97 -6.28 5.64
CA ASN A 54 -2.34 -6.56 4.36
C ASN A 54 -0.88 -6.07 4.32
N ASP A 55 -0.70 -4.75 4.42
CA ASP A 55 0.60 -4.09 4.28
C ASP A 55 1.29 -3.87 5.62
N ILE A 56 0.53 -3.78 6.69
CA ILE A 56 1.01 -3.60 8.06
C ILE A 56 0.16 -4.43 9.02
N ASP A 57 0.77 -4.89 10.09
CA ASP A 57 0.15 -5.63 11.18
C ASP A 57 0.94 -5.40 12.49
N ASP A 58 0.59 -6.14 13.55
CA ASP A 58 1.23 -6.02 14.87
C ASP A 58 2.72 -6.41 14.86
N SER A 59 3.19 -7.12 13.84
CA SER A 59 4.59 -7.54 13.67
C SER A 59 5.40 -6.55 12.82
N THR A 60 4.75 -5.57 12.23
CA THR A 60 5.36 -4.66 11.25
C THR A 60 5.80 -3.36 11.89
N SER A 61 7.11 -3.09 11.86
CA SER A 61 7.66 -1.84 12.36
C SER A 61 7.33 -0.67 11.42
N PRO A 62 7.08 0.54 11.98
CA PRO A 62 6.86 1.74 11.17
C PRO A 62 8.07 2.10 10.28
N ILE A 63 9.28 1.69 10.66
CA ILE A 63 10.49 1.91 9.85
C ILE A 63 10.48 1.03 8.62
N ALA A 64 10.19 -0.28 8.79
CA ALA A 64 10.07 -1.23 7.67
C ALA A 64 8.94 -0.83 6.71
N ALA A 65 7.82 -0.35 7.26
CA ALA A 65 6.66 0.09 6.49
C ALA A 65 6.85 1.45 5.78
N GLY A 66 7.98 2.15 5.99
CA GLY A 66 8.19 3.48 5.42
C GLY A 66 7.34 4.58 6.06
N LEU A 67 6.88 4.37 7.30
CA LEU A 67 6.03 5.27 8.07
C LEU A 67 6.80 6.09 9.11
N ARG A 68 8.13 6.21 8.97
CA ARG A 68 8.99 7.00 9.86
C ARG A 68 8.51 8.44 10.02
N TRP A 69 7.96 9.02 8.97
CA TRP A 69 7.51 10.42 8.94
C TRP A 69 6.35 10.72 9.91
N CYS A 70 5.58 9.72 10.31
CA CYS A 70 4.48 9.86 11.29
C CYS A 70 4.86 9.34 12.68
N THR A 71 6.13 8.95 12.90
CA THR A 71 6.63 8.46 14.19
C THR A 71 7.34 9.60 14.93
N GLU A 72 6.77 10.04 16.05
CA GLU A 72 7.31 11.14 16.86
C GLU A 72 8.25 10.62 17.95
N PHE A 73 9.54 10.82 17.76
CA PHE A 73 10.60 10.29 18.64
C PHE A 73 10.91 11.16 19.86
N SER A 74 10.39 12.40 19.93
CA SER A 74 10.57 13.25 21.10
C SER A 74 9.73 12.83 22.30
N LYS A 75 8.73 11.95 22.07
CA LYS A 75 7.83 11.41 23.10
C LYS A 75 8.25 10.01 23.50
N ASP A 76 7.89 9.60 24.71
CA ASP A 76 8.00 8.21 25.14
C ASP A 76 6.81 7.40 24.65
N PHE A 77 7.09 6.20 24.13
CA PHE A 77 6.09 5.24 23.68
C PHE A 77 6.64 3.81 23.75
N VAL A 78 5.74 2.84 23.73
CA VAL A 78 6.09 1.42 23.79
C VAL A 78 7.02 1.06 22.64
N SER A 79 8.10 0.34 22.91
CA SER A 79 9.12 -0.12 21.94
C SER A 79 9.93 1.00 21.26
N LYS A 80 9.98 2.20 21.84
CA LYS A 80 10.75 3.33 21.30
C LYS A 80 12.20 2.95 21.00
N ASP A 81 12.90 2.31 21.94
CA ASP A 81 14.32 1.94 21.78
C ASP A 81 14.55 1.02 20.57
N ILE A 82 13.65 0.05 20.34
CA ILE A 82 13.72 -0.86 19.20
C ILE A 82 13.54 -0.08 17.90
N ILE A 83 12.57 0.84 17.85
CA ILE A 83 12.26 1.62 16.66
C ILE A 83 13.37 2.66 16.38
N GLU A 84 13.98 3.24 17.41
CA GLU A 84 15.15 4.11 17.28
C GLU A 84 16.37 3.35 16.75
N GLN A 85 16.61 2.15 17.25
CA GLN A 85 17.65 1.28 16.71
C GLN A 85 17.42 0.96 15.24
N GLN A 86 16.20 0.59 14.86
CA GLN A 86 15.84 0.34 13.44
C GLN A 86 15.98 1.59 12.58
N LYS A 87 15.71 2.78 13.13
CA LYS A 87 15.93 4.06 12.45
C LYS A 87 17.41 4.30 12.17
N ALA A 88 18.30 3.93 13.09
CA ALA A 88 19.74 4.14 12.98
C ALA A 88 20.41 3.11 12.05
N VAL A 89 20.09 1.81 12.23
CA VAL A 89 20.74 0.70 11.52
C VAL A 89 19.98 0.31 10.25
N GLY A 90 18.65 0.51 10.24
CA GLY A 90 17.71 0.04 9.23
C GLY A 90 17.06 -1.28 9.63
N THR A 91 16.12 -1.73 8.80
CA THR A 91 15.40 -3.00 8.95
C THR A 91 15.88 -4.00 7.91
N ASN A 92 15.72 -5.28 8.16
CA ASN A 92 16.07 -6.34 7.20
C ASN A 92 15.20 -6.27 5.95
N ASN A 93 13.91 -5.97 6.12
CA ASN A 93 12.95 -5.83 5.05
C ASN A 93 12.45 -4.40 4.96
N LYS A 94 12.05 -3.97 3.77
CA LYS A 94 11.49 -2.65 3.52
C LYS A 94 10.31 -2.76 2.56
N ARG A 95 9.24 -2.03 2.88
CA ARG A 95 8.11 -1.88 1.98
C ARG A 95 8.50 -1.05 0.77
N VAL A 96 8.15 -1.53 -0.41
CA VAL A 96 8.37 -0.89 -1.71
C VAL A 96 7.08 -0.81 -2.51
N GLY A 97 6.98 0.18 -3.38
CA GLY A 97 6.02 0.22 -4.47
C GLY A 97 6.68 -0.28 -5.75
N PHE A 98 5.92 -0.94 -6.62
CA PHE A 98 6.40 -1.38 -7.93
C PHE A 98 5.31 -1.28 -8.98
N VAL A 99 5.73 -1.06 -10.23
CA VAL A 99 4.87 -1.00 -11.41
C VAL A 99 5.24 -2.15 -12.33
N LEU A 100 4.25 -2.90 -12.80
CA LEU A 100 4.47 -3.95 -13.79
C LEU A 100 4.81 -3.33 -15.15
N ASN A 101 5.80 -3.88 -15.82
CA ASN A 101 6.21 -3.48 -17.17
C ASN A 101 5.35 -4.14 -18.26
N GLU A 102 4.66 -5.23 -17.89
CA GLU A 102 3.77 -5.98 -18.76
C GLU A 102 2.37 -6.10 -18.15
N ARG A 103 1.42 -6.57 -18.94
CA ARG A 103 0.03 -6.76 -18.50
C ARG A 103 -0.05 -7.80 -17.37
N GLY A 104 -0.59 -7.42 -16.25
CA GLY A 104 -0.79 -8.29 -15.09
C GLY A 104 -1.42 -7.54 -13.93
N ILE A 105 -1.95 -8.28 -12.97
CA ILE A 105 -2.52 -7.69 -11.75
C ILE A 105 -1.85 -8.37 -10.55
N PRO A 106 -1.00 -7.66 -9.81
CA PRO A 106 -0.39 -8.19 -8.60
C PRO A 106 -1.48 -8.47 -7.56
N ARG A 107 -1.29 -9.52 -6.77
CA ARG A 107 -2.20 -9.86 -5.67
C ARG A 107 -1.40 -10.20 -4.42
N GLN A 108 -2.00 -9.98 -3.27
CA GLN A 108 -1.43 -10.39 -1.98
C GLN A 108 -0.98 -11.85 -2.02
N GLY A 109 0.20 -12.12 -1.48
CA GLY A 109 0.78 -13.45 -1.40
C GLY A 109 1.60 -13.88 -2.61
N TYR A 110 1.66 -13.10 -3.69
CA TYR A 110 2.54 -13.41 -4.82
C TYR A 110 4.01 -13.16 -4.45
N SER A 111 4.89 -14.08 -4.86
CA SER A 111 6.32 -13.95 -4.62
C SER A 111 6.94 -12.84 -5.44
N LEU A 112 7.87 -12.13 -4.83
CA LEU A 112 8.78 -11.20 -5.48
C LEU A 112 10.15 -11.87 -5.60
N LYS A 113 10.71 -11.84 -6.80
CA LYS A 113 12.02 -12.42 -7.10
C LYS A 113 12.94 -11.36 -7.69
N ASP A 114 14.25 -11.55 -7.49
CA ASP A 114 15.24 -10.78 -8.22
C ASP A 114 15.33 -11.23 -9.69
N VAL A 115 16.17 -10.56 -10.47
CA VAL A 115 16.40 -10.89 -11.89
C VAL A 115 17.09 -12.25 -12.09
N ALA A 116 17.75 -12.78 -11.05
CA ALA A 116 18.37 -14.09 -11.05
C ALA A 116 17.39 -15.22 -10.67
N GLY A 117 16.18 -14.88 -10.23
CA GLY A 117 15.12 -15.83 -9.85
C GLY A 117 15.09 -16.21 -8.38
N ASN A 118 15.91 -15.59 -7.53
CA ASN A 118 15.89 -15.81 -6.08
C ASN A 118 14.67 -15.12 -5.45
N ASP A 119 14.06 -15.75 -4.46
CA ASP A 119 12.99 -15.15 -3.68
C ASP A 119 13.53 -14.00 -2.81
N ILE A 120 13.00 -12.80 -2.99
CA ILE A 120 13.41 -11.59 -2.27
C ILE A 120 12.31 -10.98 -1.43
N GLY A 121 11.08 -11.45 -1.55
CA GLY A 121 9.97 -10.90 -0.80
C GLY A 121 8.60 -11.35 -1.27
N ILE A 122 7.58 -10.60 -0.82
CA ILE A 122 6.17 -10.94 -1.06
C ILE A 122 5.34 -9.68 -1.33
N VAL A 123 4.36 -9.81 -2.21
CA VAL A 123 3.34 -8.78 -2.49
C VAL A 123 2.35 -8.72 -1.33
N THR A 124 2.10 -7.54 -0.80
CA THR A 124 1.09 -7.31 0.25
C THR A 124 -0.20 -6.71 -0.31
N SER A 125 -0.08 -5.89 -1.34
CA SER A 125 -1.24 -5.27 -2.01
C SER A 125 -0.95 -5.06 -3.48
N GLY A 126 -2.00 -5.15 -4.31
CA GLY A 126 -1.86 -4.86 -5.73
C GLY A 126 -3.20 -4.73 -6.45
N THR A 127 -3.19 -3.96 -7.52
CA THR A 127 -4.37 -3.67 -8.35
C THR A 127 -3.97 -3.33 -9.77
N GLN A 128 -4.95 -3.33 -10.68
CA GLN A 128 -4.86 -2.60 -11.92
C GLN A 128 -5.27 -1.15 -11.64
N SER A 129 -4.35 -0.21 -11.79
CA SER A 129 -4.65 1.22 -11.63
C SER A 129 -5.38 1.74 -12.87
N PRO A 130 -6.59 2.30 -12.73
CA PRO A 130 -7.26 2.97 -13.84
C PRO A 130 -6.56 4.28 -14.24
N SER A 131 -6.01 5.01 -13.25
CA SER A 131 -5.34 6.29 -13.48
C SER A 131 -4.04 6.15 -14.25
N LEU A 132 -3.32 5.04 -14.06
CA LEU A 132 -2.01 4.78 -14.67
C LEU A 132 -2.09 3.75 -15.81
N GLU A 133 -3.22 3.08 -15.97
CA GLU A 133 -3.46 1.98 -16.92
C GLU A 133 -2.45 0.81 -16.77
N LYS A 134 -1.86 0.65 -15.59
CA LYS A 134 -0.83 -0.33 -15.28
C LYS A 134 -1.17 -1.15 -14.04
N GLY A 135 -0.62 -2.36 -13.98
CA GLY A 135 -0.57 -3.14 -12.76
C GLY A 135 0.41 -2.49 -11.77
N ILE A 136 -0.07 -2.14 -10.60
CA ILE A 136 0.74 -1.58 -9.51
C ILE A 136 0.60 -2.42 -8.25
N GLY A 137 1.64 -2.44 -7.44
CA GLY A 137 1.61 -3.18 -6.19
C GLY A 137 2.57 -2.66 -5.15
N MET A 138 2.32 -3.08 -3.92
CA MET A 138 3.22 -2.88 -2.78
C MET A 138 3.60 -4.23 -2.21
N GLY A 139 4.77 -4.32 -1.62
CA GLY A 139 5.28 -5.54 -1.00
C GLY A 139 6.50 -5.25 -0.16
N TYR A 140 6.95 -6.28 0.56
CA TYR A 140 8.20 -6.22 1.30
C TYR A 140 9.27 -7.01 0.57
N VAL A 141 10.44 -6.41 0.47
CA VAL A 141 11.66 -7.04 -0.09
C VAL A 141 12.82 -6.85 0.88
N GLY A 142 13.85 -7.67 0.75
CA GLY A 142 15.12 -7.46 1.43
C GLY A 142 15.65 -6.05 1.17
N ARG A 143 16.25 -5.44 2.19
CA ARG A 143 16.72 -4.05 2.15
C ARG A 143 17.62 -3.75 0.94
N GLU A 144 18.46 -4.68 0.58
CA GLU A 144 19.40 -4.59 -0.54
C GLU A 144 18.72 -4.48 -1.89
N HIS A 145 17.50 -5.00 -2.01
CA HIS A 145 16.66 -4.93 -3.22
C HIS A 145 15.74 -3.70 -3.26
N ALA A 146 15.56 -3.00 -2.13
CA ALA A 146 14.59 -1.91 -1.98
C ALA A 146 15.08 -0.56 -2.56
N ILE A 147 15.60 -0.58 -3.77
CA ILE A 147 16.16 0.59 -4.47
C ILE A 147 15.21 0.99 -5.59
N VAL A 148 14.79 2.25 -5.61
CA VAL A 148 13.95 2.81 -6.69
C VAL A 148 14.69 2.71 -8.02
N GLY A 149 14.00 2.21 -9.04
CA GLY A 149 14.56 1.93 -10.36
C GLY A 149 15.03 0.48 -10.56
N ASN A 150 15.19 -0.31 -9.49
CA ASN A 150 15.55 -1.70 -9.61
C ASN A 150 14.43 -2.51 -10.25
N ASN A 151 14.84 -3.46 -11.08
CA ASN A 151 13.95 -4.45 -11.67
C ASN A 151 13.81 -5.67 -10.75
N ILE A 152 12.57 -6.11 -10.61
CA ILE A 152 12.18 -7.31 -9.89
C ILE A 152 11.18 -8.11 -10.73
N ASN A 153 10.96 -9.36 -10.37
CA ASN A 153 9.96 -10.21 -10.99
C ASN A 153 8.81 -10.48 -10.01
N VAL A 154 7.58 -10.30 -10.46
CA VAL A 154 6.36 -10.68 -9.74
C VAL A 154 5.85 -12.00 -10.31
N ILE A 155 5.69 -13.00 -9.47
CA ILE A 155 5.22 -14.32 -9.92
C ILE A 155 3.70 -14.36 -9.91
N ILE A 156 3.10 -14.24 -11.08
CA ILE A 156 1.64 -14.21 -11.27
C ILE A 156 1.21 -15.51 -11.95
N ARG A 157 0.49 -16.38 -11.24
CA ARG A 157 0.00 -17.66 -11.79
C ARG A 157 1.09 -18.44 -12.54
N ASN A 158 2.26 -18.61 -11.91
CA ASN A 158 3.44 -19.29 -12.45
C ASN A 158 4.11 -18.59 -13.65
N LYS A 159 3.76 -17.33 -13.94
CA LYS A 159 4.48 -16.49 -14.92
C LYS A 159 5.30 -15.45 -14.17
N SER A 160 6.51 -15.26 -14.61
CA SER A 160 7.39 -14.19 -14.15
C SER A 160 7.08 -12.92 -14.94
N ILE A 161 6.62 -11.89 -14.27
CA ILE A 161 6.29 -10.59 -14.87
C ILE A 161 7.29 -9.57 -14.36
N LEU A 162 8.01 -8.93 -15.26
CA LEU A 162 8.96 -7.89 -14.92
C LEU A 162 8.25 -6.67 -14.34
N ALA A 163 8.80 -6.14 -13.26
CA ALA A 163 8.32 -4.93 -12.60
C ALA A 163 9.49 -4.04 -12.21
N THR A 164 9.24 -2.76 -12.09
CA THR A 164 10.24 -1.78 -11.65
C THR A 164 9.80 -1.18 -10.32
N ILE A 165 10.69 -1.17 -9.33
CA ILE A 165 10.46 -0.51 -8.04
C ILE A 165 10.39 1.00 -8.27
N THR A 166 9.35 1.63 -7.71
CA THR A 166 9.10 3.07 -7.86
C THR A 166 8.88 3.75 -6.53
N SER A 167 9.02 5.08 -6.51
CA SER A 167 8.64 5.89 -5.36
C SER A 167 7.12 5.89 -5.14
N LEU A 168 6.71 6.06 -3.90
CA LEU A 168 5.31 6.29 -3.51
C LEU A 168 5.08 7.79 -3.22
N PRO A 169 3.89 8.32 -3.53
CA PRO A 169 2.74 7.67 -4.17
C PRO A 169 2.99 7.32 -5.65
N PHE A 170 2.20 6.38 -6.18
CA PHE A 170 2.23 6.07 -7.62
C PHE A 170 1.60 7.18 -8.46
N TYR A 171 0.51 7.77 -7.94
CA TYR A 171 -0.25 8.83 -8.62
C TYR A 171 0.09 10.19 -8.01
N HIS A 172 0.45 11.12 -8.86
CA HIS A 172 0.68 12.52 -8.54
C HIS A 172 -0.40 13.35 -9.25
N ALA A 173 -1.25 14.02 -8.47
CA ALA A 173 -2.17 14.99 -9.05
C ALA A 173 -1.36 16.18 -9.60
N SER A 174 -1.52 16.47 -10.87
CA SER A 174 -1.02 17.67 -11.54
C SER A 174 -1.73 18.92 -11.05
#